data_fe7ef51fb4c9783b18ec712ed9b45e9c
#
_entry.id   fe7ef51fb4c9783b18ec712ed9b45e9c
#
_cell.length_a   1.000
_cell.length_b   1.000
_cell.length_c   1.000
_cell.angle_alpha   90.00
_cell.angle_beta   90.00
_cell.angle_gamma   90.00
#
_symmetry.space_group_name_H-M   'P 1'
#
loop_
_entity.id
_entity.type
_entity.pdbx_description
1 polymer ?
#
loop_
_entity_poly.entity_id
_entity_poly.type
_entity_poly.pdbx_seq_one_letter_code
_entity_poly.pdbx_strand_id
1 'polypeptide(L)'
;MKAFTLIELLVVVAIIGILTAVGVVAYNGYTNMAKVSATKIIHENTVKYISSEILLCKFGASKFMENQYCPENSVKASRGAIANLKDKNPFDPKLNALHNANTYTLGMVGVNSSGTDVTVMTCFIKWCPPEGRLSDIIAVNK
;
A
#
# COMPACT_ATOMS: atom_id res chain seq x y z
N MET A 1 -27.21 43.62 -27.49
CA MET A 1 -26.51 42.35 -27.18
C MET A 1 -25.28 42.24 -28.08
N LYS A 2 -24.10 42.04 -27.50
CA LYS A 2 -22.90 41.79 -28.30
C LYS A 2 -22.90 40.34 -28.72
N ALA A 3 -22.89 40.07 -30.02
CA ALA A 3 -22.75 38.70 -30.55
C ALA A 3 -21.26 38.27 -30.44
N PHE A 4 -21.04 37.02 -30.04
CA PHE A 4 -19.69 36.41 -30.02
C PHE A 4 -19.16 36.29 -31.45
N THR A 5 -17.91 36.61 -31.63
CA THR A 5 -17.26 36.41 -32.93
C THR A 5 -16.78 34.96 -33.07
N LEU A 6 -16.76 34.47 -34.30
CA LEU A 6 -16.32 33.11 -34.61
C LEU A 6 -14.84 32.87 -34.22
N ILE A 7 -14.01 33.91 -34.30
CA ILE A 7 -12.59 33.85 -33.94
C ILE A 7 -12.39 33.77 -32.42
N GLU A 8 -13.23 34.44 -31.61
CA GLU A 8 -13.17 34.33 -30.16
C GLU A 8 -13.46 32.91 -29.68
N LEU A 9 -14.45 32.25 -30.28
CA LEU A 9 -14.76 30.84 -29.96
C LEU A 9 -13.63 29.91 -30.39
N LEU A 10 -13.05 30.13 -31.57
CA LEU A 10 -11.97 29.27 -32.09
C LEU A 10 -10.70 29.36 -31.23
N VAL A 11 -10.33 30.55 -30.77
CA VAL A 11 -9.16 30.72 -29.89
C VAL A 11 -9.40 30.04 -28.54
N VAL A 12 -10.57 30.13 -27.96
CA VAL A 12 -10.88 29.50 -26.68
C VAL A 12 -10.77 27.97 -26.77
N VAL A 13 -11.35 27.34 -27.81
CA VAL A 13 -11.26 25.88 -27.95
C VAL A 13 -9.84 25.41 -28.25
N ALA A 14 -9.06 26.21 -28.98
CA ALA A 14 -7.64 25.91 -29.23
C ALA A 14 -6.83 25.90 -27.93
N ILE A 15 -7.01 26.89 -27.07
CA ILE A 15 -6.32 26.98 -25.77
C ILE A 15 -6.73 25.81 -24.85
N ILE A 16 -8.03 25.54 -24.74
CA ILE A 16 -8.52 24.39 -23.94
C ILE A 16 -7.93 23.08 -24.48
N GLY A 17 -7.87 22.88 -25.78
CA GLY A 17 -7.28 21.70 -26.40
C GLY A 17 -5.83 21.48 -26.01
N ILE A 18 -5.00 22.53 -26.04
CA ILE A 18 -3.58 22.47 -25.66
C ILE A 18 -3.43 22.17 -24.17
N LEU A 19 -4.17 22.86 -23.30
CA LEU A 19 -4.11 22.67 -21.85
C LEU A 19 -4.54 21.26 -21.46
N THR A 20 -5.57 20.73 -22.09
CA THR A 20 -6.06 19.36 -21.81
C THR A 20 -5.01 18.32 -22.22
N ALA A 21 -4.37 18.48 -23.37
CA ALA A 21 -3.36 17.53 -23.84
C ALA A 21 -2.16 17.42 -22.88
N VAL A 22 -1.66 18.54 -22.35
CA VAL A 22 -0.56 18.55 -21.38
C VAL A 22 -1.03 18.07 -20.00
N GLY A 23 -2.22 18.48 -19.57
CA GLY A 23 -2.77 18.16 -18.24
C GLY A 23 -2.95 16.67 -18.02
N VAL A 24 -3.43 15.90 -19.01
CA VAL A 24 -3.67 14.46 -18.88
C VAL A 24 -2.38 13.68 -18.63
N VAL A 25 -1.29 14.01 -19.32
CA VAL A 25 -0.01 13.32 -19.17
C VAL A 25 0.60 13.58 -17.78
N ALA A 26 0.58 14.83 -17.32
CA ALA A 26 1.06 15.21 -16.00
C ALA A 26 0.24 14.55 -14.87
N TYR A 27 -1.08 14.52 -15.00
CA TYR A 27 -1.98 13.91 -14.04
C TYR A 27 -1.75 12.40 -13.88
N ASN A 28 -1.56 11.66 -14.97
CA ASN A 28 -1.27 10.22 -14.94
C ASN A 28 0.07 9.92 -14.26
N GLY A 29 1.09 10.73 -14.49
CA GLY A 29 2.38 10.60 -13.81
C GLY A 29 2.24 10.81 -12.30
N TYR A 30 1.57 11.89 -11.89
CA TYR A 30 1.34 12.21 -10.49
C TYR A 30 0.53 11.14 -9.75
N THR A 31 -0.56 10.66 -10.33
CA THR A 31 -1.39 9.60 -9.72
C THR A 31 -0.63 8.30 -9.55
N ASN A 32 0.23 7.93 -10.50
CA ASN A 32 1.06 6.73 -10.38
C ASN A 32 2.09 6.86 -9.24
N MET A 33 2.76 8.01 -9.13
CA MET A 33 3.69 8.27 -8.01
C MET A 33 2.96 8.25 -6.66
N ALA A 34 1.76 8.80 -6.57
CA ALA A 34 0.94 8.76 -5.37
C ALA A 34 0.60 7.32 -4.96
N LYS A 35 0.23 6.45 -5.91
CA LYS A 35 -0.03 5.02 -5.66
C LYS A 35 1.21 4.28 -5.16
N VAL A 36 2.37 4.55 -5.76
CA VAL A 36 3.65 3.99 -5.31
C VAL A 36 3.96 4.42 -3.88
N SER A 37 3.83 5.70 -3.57
CA SER A 37 4.05 6.23 -2.23
C SER A 37 3.07 5.63 -1.21
N ALA A 38 1.80 5.56 -1.53
CA ALA A 38 0.78 4.96 -0.68
C ALA A 38 1.09 3.48 -0.37
N THR A 39 1.53 2.71 -1.37
CA THR A 39 1.90 1.30 -1.19
C THR A 39 3.09 1.15 -0.23
N LYS A 40 4.10 2.00 -0.34
CA LYS A 40 5.26 2.01 0.58
C LYS A 40 4.83 2.35 2.01
N ILE A 41 3.95 3.33 2.18
CA ILE A 41 3.41 3.72 3.49
C ILE A 41 2.63 2.56 4.13
N ILE A 42 1.81 1.84 3.37
CA ILE A 42 1.08 0.66 3.87
C ILE A 42 2.07 -0.42 4.33
N HIS A 43 3.14 -0.66 3.58
CA HIS A 43 4.20 -1.59 3.98
C HIS A 43 4.84 -1.20 5.32
N GLU A 44 5.31 0.05 5.44
CA GLU A 44 5.94 0.55 6.66
C GLU A 44 4.99 0.50 7.87
N ASN A 45 3.73 0.90 7.68
CA ASN A 45 2.72 0.83 8.73
C ASN A 45 2.46 -0.61 9.17
N THR A 46 2.44 -1.55 8.23
CA THR A 46 2.29 -2.98 8.52
C THR A 46 3.45 -3.50 9.36
N VAL A 47 4.69 -3.17 9.00
CA VAL A 47 5.90 -3.56 9.76
C VAL A 47 5.86 -2.96 11.16
N LYS A 48 5.55 -1.66 11.29
CA LYS A 48 5.44 -0.98 12.59
C LYS A 48 4.34 -1.56 13.46
N TYR A 49 3.16 -1.83 12.88
CA TYR A 49 2.04 -2.43 13.58
C TYR A 49 2.41 -3.81 14.14
N ILE A 50 2.94 -4.70 13.33
CA ILE A 50 3.34 -6.04 13.77
C ILE A 50 4.39 -5.95 14.88
N SER A 51 5.40 -5.10 14.70
CA SER A 51 6.48 -4.94 15.68
C SER A 51 5.99 -4.40 17.02
N SER A 52 5.11 -3.39 17.01
CA SER A 52 4.54 -2.82 18.23
C SER A 52 3.63 -3.80 18.98
N GLU A 53 2.84 -4.55 18.26
CA GLU A 53 1.92 -5.54 18.85
C GLU A 53 2.67 -6.72 19.47
N ILE A 54 3.77 -7.19 18.85
CA ILE A 54 4.65 -8.20 19.43
C ILE A 54 5.26 -7.72 20.74
N LEU A 55 5.68 -6.45 20.81
CA LEU A 55 6.24 -5.86 22.02
C LEU A 55 5.25 -5.84 23.18
N LEU A 56 3.95 -5.70 22.93
CA LEU A 56 2.95 -5.75 23.99
C LEU A 56 3.00 -7.07 24.78
N CYS A 57 3.16 -8.20 24.12
CA CYS A 57 3.34 -9.48 24.80
C CYS A 57 4.61 -9.51 25.65
N LYS A 58 5.72 -8.95 25.16
CA LYS A 58 6.98 -8.89 25.91
C LYS A 58 6.88 -8.00 27.14
N PHE A 59 6.00 -7.01 27.14
CA PHE A 59 5.71 -6.15 28.30
C PHE A 59 4.59 -6.69 29.19
N GLY A 60 4.17 -7.94 29.03
CA GLY A 60 3.24 -8.62 29.93
C GLY A 60 1.76 -8.44 29.56
N ALA A 61 1.42 -7.95 28.41
CA ALA A 61 0.06 -7.95 27.94
C ALA A 61 -0.45 -9.40 27.77
N SER A 62 -1.73 -9.64 28.07
CA SER A 62 -2.35 -10.95 27.86
C SER A 62 -2.79 -11.20 26.43
N LYS A 63 -2.95 -10.12 25.65
CA LYS A 63 -3.37 -10.15 24.24
C LYS A 63 -2.60 -9.14 23.41
N PHE A 64 -2.50 -9.42 22.13
CA PHE A 64 -2.00 -8.53 21.10
C PHE A 64 -2.91 -8.61 19.85
N MET A 65 -2.85 -7.65 18.94
CA MET A 65 -3.68 -7.61 17.73
C MET A 65 -5.16 -7.91 18.03
N GLU A 66 -5.72 -7.26 19.05
CA GLU A 66 -7.10 -7.34 19.55
C GLU A 66 -7.54 -8.75 19.98
N ASN A 67 -7.35 -9.77 19.13
CA ASN A 67 -7.92 -11.11 19.31
C ASN A 67 -6.87 -12.22 19.46
N GLN A 68 -5.59 -11.91 19.49
CA GLN A 68 -4.55 -12.92 19.66
C GLN A 68 -4.07 -12.97 21.11
N TYR A 69 -3.95 -14.17 21.70
CA TYR A 69 -3.42 -14.35 23.04
C TYR A 69 -1.90 -14.52 23.01
N CYS A 70 -1.22 -13.88 23.97
CA CYS A 70 0.18 -14.14 24.26
C CYS A 70 0.37 -15.57 24.85
N PRO A 71 1.51 -16.26 24.60
CA PRO A 71 2.67 -15.73 23.88
C PRO A 71 2.41 -15.61 22.36
N GLU A 72 3.11 -14.66 21.79
CA GLU A 72 3.11 -14.40 20.36
C GLU A 72 3.78 -15.52 19.58
N ASN A 73 3.38 -15.70 18.34
CA ASN A 73 4.12 -16.47 17.33
C ASN A 73 3.87 -15.88 15.93
N SER A 74 4.71 -16.27 14.99
CA SER A 74 4.68 -15.73 13.62
C SER A 74 3.32 -15.94 12.93
N VAL A 75 2.67 -17.06 13.15
CA VAL A 75 1.34 -17.39 12.55
C VAL A 75 0.25 -16.48 13.12
N LYS A 76 0.22 -16.28 14.45
CA LYS A 76 -0.75 -15.37 15.07
C LYS A 76 -0.52 -13.94 14.63
N ALA A 77 0.76 -13.50 14.57
CA ALA A 77 1.11 -12.15 14.15
C ALA A 77 0.73 -11.88 12.69
N SER A 78 1.02 -12.79 11.77
CA SER A 78 0.64 -12.62 10.37
C SER A 78 -0.88 -12.60 10.17
N ARG A 79 -1.62 -13.51 10.79
CA ARG A 79 -3.09 -13.56 10.73
C ARG A 79 -3.75 -12.35 11.36
N GLY A 80 -3.26 -11.91 12.53
CA GLY A 80 -3.76 -10.73 13.23
C GLY A 80 -3.57 -9.47 12.42
N ALA A 81 -2.41 -9.27 11.80
CA ALA A 81 -2.14 -8.12 10.95
C ALA A 81 -3.11 -8.08 9.74
N ILE A 82 -3.31 -9.21 9.05
CA ILE A 82 -4.23 -9.29 7.91
C ILE A 82 -5.69 -9.06 8.34
N ALA A 83 -6.06 -9.51 9.54
CA ALA A 83 -7.42 -9.34 10.06
C ALA A 83 -7.73 -7.89 10.44
N ASN A 84 -6.76 -7.16 11.00
CA ASN A 84 -6.98 -5.84 11.60
C ASN A 84 -6.67 -4.69 10.65
N LEU A 85 -5.66 -4.82 9.79
CA LEU A 85 -5.33 -3.77 8.81
C LEU A 85 -6.23 -3.90 7.58
N LYS A 86 -7.01 -2.86 7.30
CA LYS A 86 -8.05 -2.84 6.25
C LYS A 86 -7.71 -1.93 5.07
N ASP A 87 -6.44 -1.58 4.94
CA ASP A 87 -5.98 -0.75 3.82
C ASP A 87 -6.35 -1.35 2.48
N LYS A 88 -6.69 -0.49 1.52
CA LYS A 88 -7.00 -0.90 0.16
C LYS A 88 -5.77 -0.84 -0.73
N ASN A 89 -5.71 -1.73 -1.72
CA ASN A 89 -4.67 -1.70 -2.72
C ASN A 89 -4.75 -0.38 -3.53
N PRO A 90 -3.72 0.47 -3.52
CA PRO A 90 -3.75 1.75 -4.25
C PRO A 90 -3.88 1.61 -5.77
N PHE A 91 -3.50 0.46 -6.33
CA PHE A 91 -3.62 0.18 -7.76
C PHE A 91 -4.95 -0.47 -8.14
N ASP A 92 -5.61 -1.16 -7.21
CA ASP A 92 -6.95 -1.74 -7.36
C ASP A 92 -7.76 -1.62 -6.05
N PRO A 93 -8.52 -0.54 -5.86
CA PRO A 93 -9.26 -0.30 -4.62
C PRO A 93 -10.35 -1.32 -4.28
N LYS A 94 -10.67 -2.23 -5.18
CA LYS A 94 -11.59 -3.34 -4.92
C LYS A 94 -10.95 -4.40 -4.03
N LEU A 95 -9.62 -4.50 -4.05
CA LEU A 95 -8.85 -5.47 -3.29
C LEU A 95 -8.35 -4.86 -1.99
N ASN A 96 -8.22 -5.69 -0.95
CA ASN A 96 -7.48 -5.30 0.25
C ASN A 96 -5.97 -5.31 -0.07
N ALA A 97 -5.24 -4.40 0.56
CA ALA A 97 -3.79 -4.34 0.38
C ALA A 97 -3.10 -5.54 1.03
N LEU A 98 -3.54 -5.96 2.23
CA LEU A 98 -2.92 -7.05 2.97
C LEU A 98 -3.53 -8.41 2.60
N HIS A 99 -2.66 -9.40 2.45
CA HIS A 99 -3.03 -10.78 2.20
C HIS A 99 -1.94 -11.76 2.67
N ASN A 100 -2.33 -13.01 2.90
CA ASN A 100 -1.36 -14.05 3.23
C ASN A 100 -0.72 -14.56 1.93
N ALA A 101 0.50 -14.14 1.66
CA ALA A 101 1.25 -14.59 0.50
C ALA A 101 2.76 -14.45 0.69
N ASN A 102 3.46 -15.32 -0.02
CA ASN A 102 4.92 -15.30 -0.17
C ASN A 102 5.33 -14.84 -1.59
N THR A 103 4.45 -14.14 -2.28
CA THR A 103 4.67 -13.65 -3.64
C THR A 103 4.46 -12.14 -3.72
N TYR A 104 5.19 -11.50 -4.62
CA TYR A 104 5.08 -10.08 -4.88
C TYR A 104 3.93 -9.80 -5.86
N THR A 105 2.93 -9.06 -5.41
CA THR A 105 1.79 -8.61 -6.24
C THR A 105 1.68 -7.10 -6.18
N LEU A 106 1.46 -6.45 -7.32
CA LEU A 106 1.42 -4.99 -7.45
C LEU A 106 0.40 -4.35 -6.48
N GLY A 107 0.89 -3.41 -5.67
CA GLY A 107 0.07 -2.67 -4.71
C GLY A 107 -0.39 -3.48 -3.51
N MET A 108 0.08 -4.71 -3.37
CA MET A 108 -0.28 -5.57 -2.25
C MET A 108 0.89 -5.76 -1.29
N VAL A 109 0.55 -5.97 -0.02
CA VAL A 109 1.45 -6.29 1.08
C VAL A 109 1.19 -7.73 1.49
N GLY A 110 2.07 -8.63 1.06
CA GLY A 110 2.06 -10.02 1.48
C GLY A 110 2.64 -10.14 2.89
N VAL A 111 1.90 -10.75 3.79
CA VAL A 111 2.36 -11.03 5.16
C VAL A 111 2.38 -12.53 5.34
N ASN A 112 3.56 -13.09 5.50
CA ASN A 112 3.76 -14.53 5.63
C ASN A 112 4.49 -14.88 6.92
N SER A 113 4.19 -16.04 7.48
CA SER A 113 4.91 -16.62 8.63
C SER A 113 5.87 -17.70 8.16
N SER A 114 7.13 -17.62 8.56
CA SER A 114 8.16 -18.62 8.27
C SER A 114 8.95 -18.93 9.55
N GLY A 115 8.74 -20.11 10.11
CA GLY A 115 9.36 -20.48 11.37
C GLY A 115 9.00 -19.52 12.49
N THR A 116 10.01 -18.85 13.05
CA THR A 116 9.86 -17.85 14.14
C THR A 116 9.63 -16.43 13.63
N ASP A 117 9.66 -16.20 12.31
CA ASP A 117 9.69 -14.87 11.74
C ASP A 117 8.42 -14.57 10.95
N VAL A 118 8.08 -13.29 10.86
CA VAL A 118 7.07 -12.75 9.93
C VAL A 118 7.79 -11.99 8.84
N THR A 119 7.53 -12.37 7.60
CA THR A 119 8.03 -11.66 6.43
C THR A 119 6.93 -10.79 5.84
N VAL A 120 7.21 -9.50 5.67
CA VAL A 120 6.35 -8.53 5.00
C VAL A 120 6.95 -8.21 3.65
N MET A 121 6.21 -8.45 2.57
CA MET A 121 6.68 -8.27 1.19
C MET A 121 5.74 -7.39 0.42
N THR A 122 6.27 -6.48 -0.39
CA THR A 122 5.45 -5.52 -1.16
C THR A 122 6.04 -5.28 -2.53
N CYS A 123 5.17 -5.09 -3.50
CA CYS A 123 5.50 -4.66 -4.86
C CYS A 123 4.78 -3.34 -5.19
N PHE A 124 5.53 -2.37 -5.70
CA PHE A 124 5.01 -1.04 -6.05
C PHE A 124 5.33 -0.61 -7.49
N ILE A 125 6.00 -1.47 -8.27
CA ILE A 125 6.25 -1.26 -9.70
C ILE A 125 5.66 -2.44 -10.48
N LYS A 126 5.04 -2.14 -11.62
CA LYS A 126 4.48 -3.16 -12.52
C LYS A 126 5.53 -4.24 -12.84
N TRP A 127 5.10 -5.50 -12.88
CA TRP A 127 5.94 -6.70 -13.06
C TRP A 127 6.85 -7.02 -11.87
N CYS A 128 6.82 -6.23 -10.82
CA CYS A 128 7.56 -6.46 -9.58
C CYS A 128 9.07 -6.74 -9.79
N PRO A 129 9.80 -5.89 -10.50
CA PRO A 129 11.25 -6.04 -10.61
C PRO A 129 11.91 -5.83 -9.23
N PRO A 130 13.15 -6.27 -9.02
CA PRO A 130 13.83 -6.16 -7.72
C PRO A 130 13.81 -4.74 -7.11
N GLU A 131 14.00 -3.70 -7.93
CA GLU A 131 13.94 -2.30 -7.53
C GLU A 131 12.53 -1.80 -7.17
N GLY A 132 11.50 -2.56 -7.55
CA GLY A 132 10.10 -2.30 -7.24
C GLY A 132 9.55 -3.10 -6.07
N ARG A 133 10.42 -3.69 -5.23
CA ARG A 133 10.06 -4.53 -4.09
C ARG A 133 10.57 -3.97 -2.78
N LEU A 134 9.83 -4.23 -1.72
CA LEU A 134 10.29 -4.13 -0.33
C LEU A 134 10.10 -5.47 0.35
N SER A 135 11.01 -5.82 1.26
CA SER A 135 10.88 -7.02 2.09
C SER A 135 11.53 -6.76 3.44
N ASP A 136 10.75 -6.94 4.49
CA ASP A 136 11.19 -6.85 5.87
C ASP A 136 10.91 -8.15 6.63
N ILE A 137 11.82 -8.52 7.52
CA ILE A 137 11.70 -9.71 8.36
C ILE A 137 11.61 -9.26 9.81
N ILE A 138 10.54 -9.65 10.47
CA ILE A 138 10.26 -9.33 11.88
C ILE A 138 10.42 -10.63 12.68
N ALA A 139 11.44 -10.68 13.52
CA ALA A 139 11.66 -11.79 14.45
C ALA A 139 10.63 -11.71 15.59
N VAL A 140 9.84 -12.76 15.77
CA VAL A 140 8.79 -12.81 16.80
C VAL A 140 9.36 -13.35 18.12
N ASN A 141 10.20 -14.38 18.03
CA ASN A 141 10.82 -15.03 19.21
C ASN A 141 12.33 -14.78 19.21
N LYS A 142 12.79 -13.82 19.98
CA LYS A 142 14.15 -13.69 20.48
C LYS A 142 14.15 -13.47 21.98
#